data_45d23e6ebb9dc3f5a488751218bc63e9
#
_entry.id   45d23e6ebb9dc3f5a488751218bc63e9
#
_cell.length_a   1.000
_cell.length_b   1.000
_cell.length_c   1.000
_cell.angle_alpha   90.00
_cell.angle_beta   90.00
_cell.angle_gamma   90.00
#
_symmetry.space_group_name_H-M   'P 1'
#
loop_
_entity.id
_entity.type
_entity.pdbx_description
1 polymer ?
#
loop_
_entity_poly.entity_id
_entity_poly.type
_entity_poly.pdbx_seq_one_letter_code
_entity_poly.pdbx_strand_id
1 'polypeptide(L)'
;MIDQGLRTFSGKRVLLLQGPVGPFFARLADDLRAVGAQVHKVNFNAGDWFFYRRAAMNYRGKMEAWPAWFEAQLRRLDIDVVFLFGDCRPVHQAAHRVATALGVEVGVFEEGYVRPDYITLERSGVNGYSRLPRVAQAYSAPAANEQEALPVGNSYWNMVRSGFWYFTIGWLGTPFFPDYVHHRPLTGTEALPWIRSVWRKQWYRRVEKGAQQQLTREFDGRYFLVPLQVFNDAQIRVHAPFAGVEDFIETTVRSFAARAPDDTLLVFKHHPMDRGYRDYSRLIRKLAHELQLGRRLQYIHDQHLPTLLDHARGVVVVNSTVGLSALFHAAPTKVCGRALYDMPGLTYQGSLDDFWSEAPRHKPDPALYRRFRSHLVAATQLNGSFYRRLPGLESATGVVWDAQSPQREPHHAVPVWRLQQIQTLTVIKTREHAQPAPAWAAPLAQALEEAERTIPVFYEQERMDVRA
;
A
#
# COMPACT_ATOMS: atom_id res chain seq x y z
N MET A 1 -8.50 2.49 -18.64
CA MET A 1 -9.43 3.13 -17.67
C MET A 1 -8.89 4.47 -17.19
N ILE A 2 -7.65 4.55 -16.72
CA ILE A 2 -7.03 5.79 -16.25
C ILE A 2 -6.75 6.77 -17.38
N ASP A 3 -6.25 6.28 -18.49
CA ASP A 3 -5.91 7.04 -19.71
C ASP A 3 -7.09 7.75 -20.38
N GLN A 4 -8.31 7.41 -19.97
CA GLN A 4 -9.54 7.98 -20.51
C GLN A 4 -10.25 8.97 -19.57
N GLY A 5 -9.77 9.09 -18.33
CA GLY A 5 -10.26 10.02 -17.32
C GLY A 5 -11.66 9.74 -16.75
N LEU A 6 -12.10 10.61 -15.86
CA LEU A 6 -13.37 10.45 -15.13
C LEU A 6 -14.60 10.52 -16.05
N ARG A 7 -14.53 11.29 -17.14
CA ARG A 7 -15.66 11.51 -18.08
C ARG A 7 -16.11 10.24 -18.80
N THR A 8 -15.26 9.21 -18.88
CA THR A 8 -15.64 7.91 -19.49
C THR A 8 -16.75 7.17 -18.75
N PHE A 9 -17.02 7.58 -17.51
CA PHE A 9 -18.11 7.02 -16.72
C PHE A 9 -19.44 7.77 -16.90
N SER A 10 -19.50 8.81 -17.74
CA SER A 10 -20.74 9.51 -18.06
C SER A 10 -21.80 8.55 -18.60
N GLY A 11 -23.00 8.57 -18.02
CA GLY A 11 -24.10 7.69 -18.37
C GLY A 11 -23.96 6.24 -17.90
N LYS A 12 -22.81 5.81 -17.35
CA LYS A 12 -22.61 4.45 -16.85
C LYS A 12 -23.23 4.23 -15.47
N ARG A 13 -23.63 3.00 -15.21
CA ARG A 13 -24.09 2.52 -13.90
C ARG A 13 -22.91 1.84 -13.19
N VAL A 14 -22.50 2.45 -12.12
CA VAL A 14 -21.28 2.09 -11.37
C VAL A 14 -21.66 1.51 -10.01
N LEU A 15 -21.13 0.36 -9.69
CA LEU A 15 -21.29 -0.26 -8.36
C LEU A 15 -19.98 -0.20 -7.57
N LEU A 16 -20.01 0.44 -6.43
CA LEU A 16 -18.88 0.50 -5.50
C LEU A 16 -19.02 -0.63 -4.46
N LEU A 17 -18.01 -1.47 -4.35
CA LEU A 17 -17.90 -2.47 -3.28
C LEU A 17 -17.14 -1.90 -2.07
N GLN A 18 -16.45 -2.76 -1.28
CA GLN A 18 -15.66 -2.28 -0.15
C GLN A 18 -14.45 -1.47 -0.64
N GLY A 19 -14.33 -0.26 -0.16
CA GLY A 19 -13.27 0.67 -0.51
C GLY A 19 -12.06 0.61 0.44
N PRO A 20 -11.12 1.55 0.29
CA PRO A 20 -10.11 1.82 1.29
C PRO A 20 -10.79 2.33 2.58
N VAL A 21 -10.10 2.14 3.70
CA VAL A 21 -10.61 2.62 5.00
C VAL A 21 -10.74 4.15 4.98
N GLY A 22 -11.96 4.65 5.18
CA GLY A 22 -12.22 6.09 5.16
C GLY A 22 -13.21 6.53 4.08
N PRO A 23 -13.35 7.85 3.86
CA PRO A 23 -14.42 8.42 3.03
C PRO A 23 -14.14 8.42 1.53
N PHE A 24 -13.06 7.79 1.04
CA PHE A 24 -12.65 7.90 -0.35
C PHE A 24 -13.75 7.44 -1.32
N PHE A 25 -14.41 6.30 -1.09
CA PHE A 25 -15.48 5.83 -1.97
C PHE A 25 -16.76 6.69 -1.91
N ALA A 26 -17.01 7.40 -0.81
CA ALA A 26 -18.07 8.39 -0.79
C ALA A 26 -17.74 9.58 -1.68
N ARG A 27 -16.50 10.08 -1.63
CA ARG A 27 -16.00 11.16 -2.49
C ARG A 27 -15.93 10.73 -3.96
N LEU A 28 -15.50 9.48 -4.23
CA LEU A 28 -15.51 8.91 -5.59
C LEU A 28 -16.93 8.86 -6.16
N ALA A 29 -17.92 8.51 -5.34
CA ALA A 29 -19.31 8.56 -5.77
C ALA A 29 -19.77 9.96 -6.15
N ASP A 30 -19.24 11.00 -5.47
CA ASP A 30 -19.53 12.40 -5.84
C ASP A 30 -18.90 12.77 -7.19
N ASP A 31 -17.62 12.42 -7.38
CA ASP A 31 -16.94 12.68 -8.66
C ASP A 31 -17.64 11.97 -9.83
N LEU A 32 -18.01 10.71 -9.64
CA LEU A 32 -18.72 9.93 -10.66
C LEU A 32 -20.11 10.54 -10.98
N ARG A 33 -20.86 10.95 -9.96
CA ARG A 33 -22.16 11.61 -10.18
C ARG A 33 -22.02 12.96 -10.86
N ALA A 34 -20.97 13.71 -10.56
CA ALA A 34 -20.70 15.00 -11.19
C ALA A 34 -20.46 14.89 -12.69
N VAL A 35 -20.01 13.74 -13.18
CA VAL A 35 -19.87 13.47 -14.63
C VAL A 35 -21.07 12.72 -15.22
N GLY A 36 -22.15 12.54 -14.47
CA GLY A 36 -23.39 11.94 -14.97
C GLY A 36 -23.48 10.41 -14.82
N ALA A 37 -22.64 9.77 -14.01
CA ALA A 37 -22.77 8.35 -13.69
C ALA A 37 -23.87 8.09 -12.65
N GLN A 38 -24.55 6.94 -12.77
CA GLN A 38 -25.44 6.42 -11.74
C GLN A 38 -24.63 5.55 -10.79
N VAL A 39 -24.56 5.93 -9.50
CA VAL A 39 -23.67 5.26 -8.54
C VAL A 39 -24.46 4.52 -7.48
N HIS A 40 -24.19 3.22 -7.36
CA HIS A 40 -24.68 2.31 -6.35
C HIS A 40 -23.54 1.89 -5.42
N LYS A 41 -23.88 1.41 -4.21
CA LYS A 41 -22.89 1.00 -3.19
C LYS A 41 -23.38 -0.22 -2.44
N VAL A 42 -22.47 -1.16 -2.17
CA VAL A 42 -22.68 -2.25 -1.21
C VAL A 42 -21.78 -2.06 0.00
N ASN A 43 -22.36 -2.02 1.19
CA ASN A 43 -21.68 -2.05 2.47
C ASN A 43 -21.68 -3.47 3.03
N PHE A 44 -20.57 -3.90 3.62
CA PHE A 44 -20.38 -5.22 4.21
C PHE A 44 -20.31 -5.18 5.74
N ASN A 45 -20.04 -4.03 6.32
CA ASN A 45 -19.97 -3.82 7.76
C ASN A 45 -20.35 -2.39 8.14
N ALA A 46 -20.46 -2.13 9.43
CA ALA A 46 -20.85 -0.82 9.93
C ALA A 46 -19.78 0.26 9.71
N GLY A 47 -18.51 -0.09 9.55
CA GLY A 47 -17.46 0.85 9.16
C GLY A 47 -17.63 1.35 7.73
N ASP A 48 -18.00 0.47 6.79
CA ASP A 48 -18.36 0.86 5.43
C ASP A 48 -19.57 1.80 5.44
N TRP A 49 -20.63 1.44 6.20
CA TRP A 49 -21.82 2.27 6.35
C TRP A 49 -21.50 3.64 6.98
N PHE A 50 -20.65 3.71 7.96
CA PHE A 50 -20.27 4.96 8.62
C PHE A 50 -19.61 5.96 7.66
N PHE A 51 -18.74 5.48 6.77
CA PHE A 51 -18.08 6.32 5.78
C PHE A 51 -18.89 6.54 4.51
N TYR A 52 -19.98 5.78 4.30
CA TYR A 52 -20.90 5.97 3.19
C TYR A 52 -22.34 6.02 3.69
N ARG A 53 -22.72 7.15 4.30
CA ARG A 53 -24.04 7.38 4.94
C ARG A 53 -25.17 7.70 3.96
N ARG A 54 -24.98 7.44 2.67
CA ARG A 54 -25.98 7.64 1.61
C ARG A 54 -26.75 6.35 1.37
N ALA A 55 -27.74 6.43 0.45
CA ALA A 55 -28.43 5.25 0.01
C ALA A 55 -27.42 4.18 -0.49
N ALA A 56 -27.41 3.03 0.15
CA ALA A 56 -26.55 1.89 -0.15
C ALA A 56 -27.26 0.60 0.21
N MET A 57 -26.89 -0.47 -0.49
CA MET A 57 -27.29 -1.83 -0.12
C MET A 57 -26.38 -2.35 0.99
N ASN A 58 -26.96 -2.87 2.07
CA ASN A 58 -26.19 -3.50 3.14
C ASN A 58 -26.27 -5.03 2.97
N TYR A 59 -25.17 -5.65 2.57
CA TYR A 59 -25.12 -7.10 2.48
C TYR A 59 -24.92 -7.68 3.88
N ARG A 60 -25.88 -8.52 4.32
CA ARG A 60 -25.91 -9.14 5.65
C ARG A 60 -25.94 -10.67 5.58
N GLY A 61 -25.86 -11.23 4.37
CA GLY A 61 -25.87 -12.66 4.15
C GLY A 61 -24.51 -13.31 4.34
N LYS A 62 -24.53 -14.66 4.37
CA LYS A 62 -23.31 -15.48 4.43
C LYS A 62 -22.48 -15.38 3.17
N MET A 63 -21.18 -15.67 3.28
CA MET A 63 -20.24 -15.61 2.15
C MET A 63 -20.60 -16.58 1.01
N GLU A 64 -21.20 -17.73 1.34
CA GLU A 64 -21.63 -18.73 0.35
C GLU A 64 -22.74 -18.18 -0.56
N ALA A 65 -23.64 -17.34 -0.02
CA ALA A 65 -24.73 -16.71 -0.76
C ALA A 65 -24.31 -15.44 -1.52
N TRP A 66 -23.13 -14.91 -1.21
CA TRP A 66 -22.64 -13.64 -1.79
C TRP A 66 -22.58 -13.65 -3.32
N PRO A 67 -22.00 -14.65 -4.01
CA PRO A 67 -21.91 -14.64 -5.47
C PRO A 67 -23.27 -14.53 -6.16
N ALA A 68 -24.25 -15.33 -5.72
CA ALA A 68 -25.60 -15.34 -6.30
C ALA A 68 -26.33 -14.01 -6.04
N TRP A 69 -26.24 -13.48 -4.81
CA TRP A 69 -26.83 -12.20 -4.46
C TRP A 69 -26.20 -11.08 -5.29
N PHE A 70 -24.88 -11.07 -5.45
CA PHE A 70 -24.15 -10.07 -6.21
C PHE A 70 -24.53 -10.10 -7.70
N GLU A 71 -24.60 -11.31 -8.29
CA GLU A 71 -25.08 -11.50 -9.66
C GLU A 71 -26.47 -10.92 -9.86
N ALA A 72 -27.41 -11.22 -8.96
CA ALA A 72 -28.75 -10.67 -8.99
C ALA A 72 -28.77 -9.13 -8.96
N GLN A 73 -27.87 -8.51 -8.16
CA GLN A 73 -27.77 -7.04 -8.13
C GLN A 73 -27.17 -6.47 -9.43
N LEU A 74 -26.13 -7.11 -9.98
CA LEU A 74 -25.54 -6.67 -11.26
C LEU A 74 -26.60 -6.64 -12.38
N ARG A 75 -27.40 -7.71 -12.49
CA ARG A 75 -28.48 -7.81 -13.46
C ARG A 75 -29.62 -6.82 -13.19
N ARG A 76 -30.09 -6.74 -11.93
CA ARG A 76 -31.21 -5.87 -11.53
C ARG A 76 -30.91 -4.39 -11.77
N LEU A 77 -29.67 -3.98 -11.50
CA LEU A 77 -29.23 -2.59 -11.63
C LEU A 77 -28.56 -2.33 -12.98
N ASP A 78 -28.43 -3.36 -13.81
CA ASP A 78 -27.81 -3.32 -15.13
C ASP A 78 -26.42 -2.63 -15.08
N ILE A 79 -25.56 -3.11 -14.18
CA ILE A 79 -24.28 -2.48 -13.85
C ILE A 79 -23.27 -2.61 -14.99
N ASP A 80 -22.63 -1.50 -15.35
CA ASP A 80 -21.60 -1.45 -16.39
C ASP A 80 -20.20 -1.63 -15.80
N VAL A 81 -19.95 -1.10 -14.59
CA VAL A 81 -18.64 -1.08 -13.96
C VAL A 81 -18.73 -1.35 -12.45
N VAL A 82 -17.84 -2.18 -11.94
CA VAL A 82 -17.67 -2.42 -10.50
C VAL A 82 -16.33 -1.86 -10.04
N PHE A 83 -16.32 -1.04 -8.99
CA PHE A 83 -15.09 -0.62 -8.32
C PHE A 83 -14.94 -1.31 -6.96
N LEU A 84 -13.71 -1.76 -6.68
CA LEU A 84 -13.34 -2.38 -5.42
C LEU A 84 -11.91 -1.97 -5.01
N PHE A 85 -11.55 -2.22 -3.73
CA PHE A 85 -10.20 -1.96 -3.21
C PHE A 85 -9.54 -3.27 -2.79
N GLY A 86 -8.44 -3.63 -3.47
CA GLY A 86 -7.74 -4.91 -3.29
C GLY A 86 -8.55 -6.11 -3.80
N ASP A 87 -8.00 -6.83 -4.73
CA ASP A 87 -8.67 -7.96 -5.42
C ASP A 87 -8.49 -9.31 -4.73
N CYS A 88 -7.58 -9.41 -3.74
CA CYS A 88 -7.28 -10.66 -3.05
C CYS A 88 -8.22 -10.99 -1.87
N ARG A 89 -9.15 -10.09 -1.49
CA ARG A 89 -10.14 -10.38 -0.45
C ARG A 89 -11.18 -11.39 -0.95
N PRO A 90 -11.60 -12.39 -0.16
CA PRO A 90 -12.57 -13.41 -0.61
C PRO A 90 -13.85 -12.82 -1.24
N VAL A 91 -14.42 -11.78 -0.62
CA VAL A 91 -15.60 -11.07 -1.15
C VAL A 91 -15.34 -10.42 -2.50
N HIS A 92 -14.15 -9.86 -2.72
CA HIS A 92 -13.78 -9.23 -3.97
C HIS A 92 -13.38 -10.24 -5.05
N GLN A 93 -12.71 -11.34 -4.69
CA GLN A 93 -12.44 -12.44 -5.62
C GLN A 93 -13.73 -13.06 -6.18
N ALA A 94 -14.72 -13.29 -5.32
CA ALA A 94 -16.02 -13.79 -5.75
C ALA A 94 -16.74 -12.78 -6.66
N ALA A 95 -16.76 -11.51 -6.28
CA ALA A 95 -17.35 -10.43 -7.09
C ALA A 95 -16.66 -10.30 -8.44
N HIS A 96 -15.34 -10.37 -8.48
CA HIS A 96 -14.56 -10.29 -9.71
C HIS A 96 -14.92 -11.42 -10.68
N ARG A 97 -15.00 -12.68 -10.20
CA ARG A 97 -15.41 -13.82 -11.04
C ARG A 97 -16.80 -13.63 -11.63
N VAL A 98 -17.77 -13.21 -10.83
CA VAL A 98 -19.15 -13.00 -11.26
C VAL A 98 -19.23 -11.85 -12.27
N ALA A 99 -18.61 -10.69 -11.99
CA ALA A 99 -18.60 -9.54 -12.88
C ALA A 99 -17.97 -9.90 -14.23
N THR A 100 -16.82 -10.58 -14.22
CA THR A 100 -16.14 -11.02 -15.45
C THR A 100 -17.00 -11.99 -16.27
N ALA A 101 -17.69 -12.94 -15.63
CA ALA A 101 -18.58 -13.89 -16.31
C ALA A 101 -19.78 -13.20 -16.97
N LEU A 102 -20.20 -12.05 -16.46
CA LEU A 102 -21.30 -11.23 -17.01
C LEU A 102 -20.80 -10.15 -18.00
N GLY A 103 -19.51 -10.06 -18.27
CA GLY A 103 -18.95 -9.01 -19.11
C GLY A 103 -18.93 -7.62 -18.47
N VAL A 104 -19.17 -7.53 -17.14
CA VAL A 104 -19.13 -6.27 -16.40
C VAL A 104 -17.68 -5.88 -16.12
N GLU A 105 -17.35 -4.63 -16.39
CA GLU A 105 -16.00 -4.10 -16.20
C GLU A 105 -15.65 -4.01 -14.71
N VAL A 106 -14.41 -4.40 -14.33
CA VAL A 106 -13.94 -4.29 -12.94
C VAL A 106 -12.76 -3.33 -12.88
N GLY A 107 -12.88 -2.30 -12.05
CA GLY A 107 -11.80 -1.39 -11.69
C GLY A 107 -11.32 -1.68 -10.26
N VAL A 108 -10.03 -1.92 -10.11
CA VAL A 108 -9.44 -2.27 -8.82
C VAL A 108 -8.56 -1.13 -8.34
N PHE A 109 -8.92 -0.57 -7.19
CA PHE A 109 -8.07 0.37 -6.46
C PHE A 109 -7.10 -0.38 -5.55
N GLU A 110 -5.90 0.17 -5.40
CA GLU A 110 -4.88 -0.32 -4.47
C GLU A 110 -3.99 0.85 -4.02
N GLU A 111 -3.23 0.66 -2.93
CA GLU A 111 -2.17 1.59 -2.55
C GLU A 111 -1.19 1.81 -3.71
N GLY A 112 -0.64 3.04 -3.81
CA GLY A 112 0.26 3.38 -4.90
C GLY A 112 1.46 2.47 -5.02
N TYR A 113 1.78 2.05 -6.24
CA TYR A 113 3.02 1.34 -6.55
C TYR A 113 4.22 2.28 -6.44
N VAL A 114 4.02 3.53 -6.85
CA VAL A 114 4.98 4.62 -6.69
C VAL A 114 4.48 5.51 -5.56
N ARG A 115 5.24 5.59 -4.48
CA ARG A 115 4.87 6.36 -3.29
C ARG A 115 5.75 7.61 -3.16
N PRO A 116 5.28 8.67 -2.46
CA PRO A 116 4.04 8.74 -1.66
C PRO A 116 2.82 9.30 -2.40
N ASP A 117 2.98 9.86 -3.60
CA ASP A 117 2.05 10.80 -4.21
C ASP A 117 1.04 10.16 -5.18
N TYR A 118 0.94 8.81 -5.20
CA TYR A 118 0.06 8.09 -6.08
C TYR A 118 -0.82 7.06 -5.36
N ILE A 119 -1.97 6.80 -5.96
CA ILE A 119 -2.81 5.63 -5.73
C ILE A 119 -2.91 4.82 -7.02
N THR A 120 -3.18 3.52 -6.89
CA THR A 120 -3.32 2.63 -8.04
C THR A 120 -4.78 2.47 -8.42
N LEU A 121 -5.06 2.47 -9.74
CA LEU A 121 -6.31 2.02 -10.33
C LEU A 121 -6.01 1.24 -11.60
N GLU A 122 -6.35 -0.04 -11.62
CA GLU A 122 -6.20 -0.90 -12.80
C GLU A 122 -7.51 -1.56 -13.21
N ARG A 123 -7.61 -1.89 -14.50
CA ARG A 123 -8.70 -2.72 -15.02
C ARG A 123 -8.41 -4.19 -14.72
N SER A 124 -9.37 -4.88 -14.14
CA SER A 124 -9.40 -6.34 -13.91
C SER A 124 -8.47 -6.88 -12.84
N GLY A 125 -7.46 -6.17 -12.37
CA GLY A 125 -6.61 -6.69 -11.29
C GLY A 125 -5.38 -5.84 -11.03
N VAL A 126 -4.82 -5.98 -9.85
CA VAL A 126 -3.64 -5.23 -9.35
C VAL A 126 -2.55 -6.20 -8.90
N ASN A 127 -1.36 -5.68 -8.64
CA ASN A 127 -0.22 -6.45 -8.13
C ASN A 127 0.10 -7.69 -9.00
N GLY A 128 -0.03 -8.88 -8.46
CA GLY A 128 0.20 -10.13 -9.21
C GLY A 128 -0.80 -10.36 -10.35
N TYR A 129 -1.99 -9.74 -10.31
CA TYR A 129 -3.01 -9.78 -11.37
C TYR A 129 -2.92 -8.61 -12.35
N SER A 130 -2.01 -7.65 -12.13
CA SER A 130 -1.79 -6.56 -13.07
C SER A 130 -1.56 -7.07 -14.49
N ARG A 131 -2.17 -6.39 -15.46
CA ARG A 131 -2.03 -6.68 -16.89
C ARG A 131 -0.84 -6.00 -17.55
N LEU A 132 -0.04 -5.26 -16.79
CA LEU A 132 1.20 -4.71 -17.32
C LEU A 132 2.10 -5.83 -17.87
N PRO A 133 2.65 -5.67 -19.07
CA PRO A 133 3.55 -6.66 -19.68
C PRO A 133 4.76 -6.90 -18.77
N ARG A 134 5.16 -8.16 -18.60
CA ARG A 134 6.38 -8.56 -17.86
C ARG A 134 7.52 -8.93 -18.80
N VAL A 135 7.66 -8.17 -19.87
CA VAL A 135 8.68 -8.35 -20.90
C VAL A 135 9.31 -7.01 -21.25
N ALA A 136 10.64 -6.95 -21.26
CA ALA A 136 11.38 -5.70 -21.48
C ALA A 136 11.03 -4.99 -22.82
N GLN A 137 10.73 -5.79 -23.84
CA GLN A 137 10.39 -5.29 -25.19
C GLN A 137 9.13 -4.40 -25.21
N ALA A 138 8.21 -4.58 -24.27
CA ALA A 138 7.02 -3.74 -24.16
C ALA A 138 7.34 -2.29 -23.74
N TYR A 139 8.56 -2.04 -23.27
CA TYR A 139 9.01 -0.76 -22.73
C TYR A 139 10.16 -0.18 -23.57
N SER A 140 9.97 -0.06 -24.89
CA SER A 140 11.00 0.43 -25.81
C SER A 140 11.23 1.95 -25.72
N ALA A 141 10.21 2.73 -25.34
CA ALA A 141 10.27 4.17 -25.15
C ALA A 141 9.59 4.58 -23.84
N PRO A 142 9.85 5.74 -23.25
CA PRO A 142 9.06 6.30 -22.16
C PRO A 142 7.59 6.50 -22.59
N ALA A 143 6.65 6.47 -21.63
CA ALA A 143 5.28 6.87 -21.90
C ALA A 143 5.22 8.37 -22.29
N ALA A 144 4.33 8.71 -23.21
CA ALA A 144 4.32 10.01 -23.87
C ALA A 144 4.04 11.22 -22.97
N ASN A 145 3.52 11.03 -21.75
CA ASN A 145 3.09 12.11 -20.87
C ASN A 145 3.40 11.81 -19.40
N GLU A 146 4.69 11.73 -19.05
CA GLU A 146 5.07 11.66 -17.63
C GLU A 146 4.99 13.06 -17.03
N GLN A 147 3.91 13.35 -16.29
CA GLN A 147 3.77 14.59 -15.53
C GLN A 147 4.38 14.39 -14.12
N GLU A 148 5.02 15.44 -13.61
CA GLU A 148 5.48 15.44 -12.22
C GLU A 148 4.27 15.43 -11.28
N ALA A 149 4.30 14.54 -10.30
CA ALA A 149 3.21 14.42 -9.34
C ALA A 149 3.10 15.66 -8.45
N LEU A 150 1.90 16.15 -8.27
CA LEU A 150 1.62 17.13 -7.23
C LEU A 150 1.81 16.47 -5.86
N PRO A 151 2.53 17.13 -4.94
CA PRO A 151 2.85 16.55 -3.65
C PRO A 151 1.60 16.40 -2.76
N VAL A 152 1.27 15.18 -2.37
CA VAL A 152 0.17 14.90 -1.43
C VAL A 152 0.48 15.37 0.00
N GLY A 153 1.74 15.29 0.40
CA GLY A 153 2.16 15.57 1.77
C GLY A 153 1.79 14.43 2.75
N ASN A 154 1.95 14.70 4.05
CA ASN A 154 1.73 13.69 5.08
C ASN A 154 0.23 13.39 5.25
N SER A 155 -0.17 12.15 4.99
CA SER A 155 -1.54 11.64 5.14
C SER A 155 -1.70 10.65 6.31
N TYR A 156 -0.62 10.37 7.05
CA TYR A 156 -0.56 9.32 8.07
C TYR A 156 -1.65 9.47 9.15
N TRP A 157 -1.80 10.66 9.73
CA TRP A 157 -2.78 10.88 10.78
C TRP A 157 -4.23 10.80 10.29
N ASN A 158 -4.48 11.19 9.04
CA ASN A 158 -5.79 10.99 8.42
C ASN A 158 -6.10 9.51 8.23
N MET A 159 -5.10 8.71 7.85
CA MET A 159 -5.21 7.25 7.76
C MET A 159 -5.49 6.64 9.14
N VAL A 160 -4.74 7.02 10.16
CA VAL A 160 -4.91 6.54 11.55
C VAL A 160 -6.31 6.87 12.07
N ARG A 161 -6.76 8.12 11.90
CA ARG A 161 -8.10 8.56 12.31
C ARG A 161 -9.19 7.79 11.58
N SER A 162 -9.05 7.60 10.28
CA SER A 162 -10.01 6.84 9.48
C SER A 162 -10.04 5.37 9.94
N GLY A 163 -8.87 4.77 10.19
CA GLY A 163 -8.75 3.43 10.72
C GLY A 163 -9.42 3.28 12.08
N PHE A 164 -9.13 4.19 13.01
CA PHE A 164 -9.73 4.18 14.34
C PHE A 164 -11.28 4.15 14.28
N TRP A 165 -11.87 5.07 13.53
CA TRP A 165 -13.33 5.11 13.40
C TRP A 165 -13.89 3.91 12.66
N TYR A 166 -13.23 3.46 11.61
CA TYR A 166 -13.66 2.28 10.83
C TYR A 166 -13.74 1.03 11.71
N PHE A 167 -12.67 0.74 12.45
CA PHE A 167 -12.61 -0.45 13.29
C PHE A 167 -13.53 -0.34 14.52
N THR A 168 -13.60 0.82 15.15
CA THR A 168 -14.48 1.05 16.30
C THR A 168 -15.96 0.89 15.93
N ILE A 169 -16.40 1.55 14.86
CA ILE A 169 -17.79 1.46 14.40
C ILE A 169 -18.07 0.07 13.81
N GLY A 170 -17.09 -0.52 13.09
CA GLY A 170 -17.18 -1.88 12.59
C GLY A 170 -17.41 -2.89 13.70
N TRP A 171 -16.68 -2.78 14.80
CA TRP A 171 -16.85 -3.61 15.99
C TRP A 171 -18.20 -3.40 16.68
N LEU A 172 -18.57 -2.15 16.99
CA LEU A 172 -19.86 -1.84 17.63
C LEU A 172 -21.05 -2.27 16.78
N GLY A 173 -20.92 -2.24 15.47
CA GLY A 173 -21.96 -2.61 14.52
C GLY A 173 -21.96 -4.08 14.09
N THR A 174 -21.13 -4.94 14.68
CA THR A 174 -21.10 -6.40 14.39
C THR A 174 -22.49 -7.06 14.49
N PRO A 175 -23.36 -6.73 15.46
CA PRO A 175 -24.70 -7.32 15.52
C PRO A 175 -25.57 -7.05 14.29
N PHE A 176 -25.31 -5.95 13.56
CA PHE A 176 -26.03 -5.61 12.32
C PHE A 176 -25.46 -6.29 11.07
N PHE A 177 -24.29 -6.87 11.16
CA PHE A 177 -23.59 -7.59 10.08
C PHE A 177 -22.97 -8.90 10.62
N PRO A 178 -23.78 -9.82 11.13
CA PRO A 178 -23.30 -10.97 11.91
C PRO A 178 -22.46 -11.97 11.10
N ASP A 179 -22.74 -12.10 9.81
CA ASP A 179 -22.08 -13.07 8.92
C ASP A 179 -20.85 -12.49 8.18
N TYR A 180 -20.51 -11.21 8.41
CA TYR A 180 -19.35 -10.60 7.76
C TYR A 180 -18.05 -10.94 8.47
N VAL A 181 -17.16 -11.63 7.78
CA VAL A 181 -15.79 -11.91 8.25
C VAL A 181 -14.80 -10.92 7.63
N HIS A 182 -14.29 -10.03 8.46
CA HIS A 182 -13.27 -9.08 8.03
C HIS A 182 -11.88 -9.75 8.01
N HIS A 183 -11.01 -9.36 7.08
CA HIS A 183 -9.63 -9.88 6.97
C HIS A 183 -8.75 -9.54 8.20
N ARG A 184 -9.15 -8.56 9.01
CA ARG A 184 -8.62 -8.29 10.36
C ARG A 184 -9.75 -8.45 11.35
N PRO A 185 -9.51 -9.03 12.55
CA PRO A 185 -10.55 -9.13 13.56
C PRO A 185 -11.16 -7.77 13.89
N LEU A 186 -12.50 -7.64 13.82
CA LEU A 186 -13.20 -6.45 14.32
C LEU A 186 -13.49 -6.68 15.80
N THR A 187 -12.50 -6.45 16.66
CA THR A 187 -12.61 -6.64 18.10
C THR A 187 -12.20 -5.39 18.86
N GLY A 188 -12.78 -5.17 20.05
CA GLY A 188 -12.39 -4.04 20.92
C GLY A 188 -10.92 -4.13 21.40
N THR A 189 -10.27 -5.29 21.25
CA THR A 189 -8.85 -5.49 21.61
C THR A 189 -7.87 -5.01 20.53
N GLU A 190 -8.33 -4.58 19.36
CA GLU A 190 -7.47 -4.06 18.29
C GLU A 190 -6.64 -2.83 18.69
N ALA A 191 -7.06 -2.08 19.73
CA ALA A 191 -6.25 -0.99 20.28
C ALA A 191 -4.94 -1.47 20.93
N LEU A 192 -4.89 -2.68 21.49
CA LEU A 192 -3.71 -3.21 22.17
C LEU A 192 -2.50 -3.38 21.26
N PRO A 193 -2.61 -3.96 20.05
CA PRO A 193 -1.50 -3.97 19.08
C PRO A 193 -0.99 -2.57 18.74
N TRP A 194 -1.86 -1.57 18.65
CA TRP A 194 -1.44 -0.19 18.33
C TRP A 194 -0.60 0.41 19.47
N ILE A 195 -1.06 0.29 20.73
CA ILE A 195 -0.31 0.74 21.90
C ILE A 195 1.03 0.02 21.97
N ARG A 196 1.03 -1.32 21.81
CA ARG A 196 2.25 -2.13 21.78
C ARG A 196 3.20 -1.70 20.65
N SER A 197 2.68 -1.31 19.48
CA SER A 197 3.48 -0.82 18.37
C SER A 197 4.23 0.46 18.71
N VAL A 198 3.58 1.42 19.39
CA VAL A 198 4.22 2.67 19.83
C VAL A 198 5.35 2.37 20.83
N TRP A 199 5.08 1.55 21.83
CA TRP A 199 6.10 1.16 22.82
C TRP A 199 7.28 0.43 22.17
N ARG A 200 7.02 -0.56 21.31
CA ARG A 200 8.05 -1.30 20.59
C ARG A 200 8.90 -0.41 19.68
N LYS A 201 8.31 0.60 19.05
CA LYS A 201 9.06 1.58 18.24
C LYS A 201 10.13 2.29 19.08
N GLN A 202 9.79 2.74 20.29
CA GLN A 202 10.75 3.40 21.18
C GLN A 202 11.82 2.42 21.69
N TRP A 203 11.41 1.19 21.97
CA TRP A 203 12.30 0.13 22.38
C TRP A 203 13.33 -0.20 21.29
N TYR A 204 12.88 -0.52 20.08
CA TYR A 204 13.76 -0.85 18.96
C TYR A 204 14.70 0.29 18.60
N ARG A 205 14.24 1.54 18.62
CA ARG A 205 15.09 2.71 18.42
C ARG A 205 16.27 2.77 19.38
N ARG A 206 16.13 2.28 20.63
CA ARG A 206 17.22 2.22 21.61
C ARG A 206 18.11 1.00 21.41
N VAL A 207 17.50 -0.16 21.24
CA VAL A 207 18.22 -1.44 21.14
C VAL A 207 18.99 -1.56 19.83
N GLU A 208 18.46 -1.03 18.76
CA GLU A 208 19.07 -1.05 17.42
C GLU A 208 19.86 0.22 17.09
N LYS A 209 20.21 1.00 18.11
CA LYS A 209 21.05 2.20 17.92
C LYS A 209 22.39 1.78 17.29
N GLY A 210 22.69 2.35 16.11
CA GLY A 210 23.90 2.03 15.34
C GLY A 210 23.77 0.86 14.36
N ALA A 211 22.68 0.08 14.37
CA ALA A 211 22.52 -1.07 13.47
C ALA A 211 22.59 -0.66 11.99
N GLN A 212 21.91 0.44 11.61
CA GLN A 212 22.01 0.97 10.24
C GLN A 212 23.44 1.39 9.89
N GLN A 213 24.10 2.12 10.78
CA GLN A 213 25.49 2.57 10.57
C GLN A 213 26.45 1.40 10.43
N GLN A 214 26.26 0.34 11.21
CA GLN A 214 27.03 -0.89 11.09
C GLN A 214 26.83 -1.53 9.71
N LEU A 215 25.58 -1.69 9.25
CA LEU A 215 25.28 -2.30 7.95
C LEU A 215 25.85 -1.47 6.79
N THR A 216 25.78 -0.16 6.86
CA THR A 216 26.20 0.72 5.74
C THR A 216 27.69 1.06 5.72
N ARG A 217 28.44 0.81 6.80
CA ARG A 217 29.87 1.06 6.88
C ARG A 217 30.69 -0.23 6.95
N GLU A 218 30.39 -1.09 7.95
CA GLU A 218 31.18 -2.31 8.17
C GLU A 218 30.81 -3.41 7.17
N PHE A 219 29.53 -3.47 6.76
CA PHE A 219 28.98 -4.48 5.88
C PHE A 219 28.47 -3.92 4.54
N ASP A 220 28.99 -2.77 4.11
CA ASP A 220 28.66 -2.18 2.82
C ASP A 220 28.90 -3.18 1.67
N GLY A 221 27.87 -3.42 0.85
CA GLY A 221 27.89 -4.39 -0.23
C GLY A 221 28.04 -5.86 0.20
N ARG A 222 27.92 -6.16 1.52
CA ARG A 222 28.07 -7.52 2.05
C ARG A 222 26.85 -8.05 2.80
N TYR A 223 25.66 -7.45 2.62
CA TYR A 223 24.43 -8.00 3.18
C TYR A 223 23.33 -8.10 2.14
N PHE A 224 22.50 -9.11 2.31
CA PHE A 224 21.24 -9.26 1.59
C PHE A 224 20.10 -8.76 2.46
N LEU A 225 19.29 -7.85 1.92
CA LEU A 225 18.15 -7.27 2.61
C LEU A 225 16.85 -8.01 2.24
N VAL A 226 16.10 -8.41 3.25
CA VAL A 226 14.80 -9.09 3.10
C VAL A 226 13.73 -8.27 3.83
N PRO A 227 13.10 -7.30 3.17
CA PRO A 227 11.99 -6.55 3.74
C PRO A 227 10.75 -7.45 3.83
N LEU A 228 10.29 -7.69 5.05
CA LEU A 228 9.11 -8.52 5.30
C LEU A 228 7.82 -7.76 5.00
N GLN A 229 6.79 -8.49 4.56
CA GLN A 229 5.42 -8.00 4.40
C GLN A 229 4.62 -8.20 5.69
N VAL A 230 3.43 -7.60 5.77
CA VAL A 230 2.54 -7.77 6.92
C VAL A 230 2.07 -9.23 7.02
N PHE A 231 1.99 -9.78 8.24
CA PHE A 231 1.69 -11.20 8.49
C PHE A 231 0.42 -11.72 7.82
N ASN A 232 -0.56 -10.87 7.62
CA ASN A 232 -1.85 -11.20 7.00
C ASN A 232 -1.99 -10.67 5.57
N ASP A 233 -0.87 -10.36 4.90
CA ASP A 233 -0.89 -9.90 3.53
C ASP A 233 -1.43 -11.00 2.59
N ALA A 234 -2.59 -10.74 2.02
CA ALA A 234 -3.22 -11.66 1.08
C ALA A 234 -2.37 -11.88 -0.19
N GLN A 235 -1.50 -10.94 -0.54
CA GLN A 235 -0.62 -11.04 -1.70
C GLN A 235 0.37 -12.22 -1.57
N ILE A 236 0.85 -12.51 -0.36
CA ILE A 236 1.73 -13.68 -0.14
C ILE A 236 0.96 -14.97 -0.45
N ARG A 237 -0.24 -15.13 0.12
CA ARG A 237 -1.03 -16.36 -0.02
C ARG A 237 -1.60 -16.58 -1.42
N VAL A 238 -1.85 -15.51 -2.17
CA VAL A 238 -2.48 -15.59 -3.49
C VAL A 238 -1.44 -15.61 -4.62
N HIS A 239 -0.30 -14.93 -4.44
CA HIS A 239 0.66 -14.67 -5.50
C HIS A 239 2.06 -15.23 -5.22
N ALA A 240 2.22 -16.10 -4.22
CA ALA A 240 3.49 -16.73 -3.92
C ALA A 240 3.31 -18.19 -3.46
N PRO A 241 4.36 -19.01 -3.53
CA PRO A 241 4.31 -20.41 -3.10
C PRO A 241 4.46 -20.58 -1.58
N PHE A 242 4.23 -19.52 -0.79
CA PHE A 242 4.43 -19.52 0.66
C PHE A 242 3.10 -19.54 1.41
N ALA A 243 3.02 -20.34 2.47
CA ALA A 243 1.88 -20.35 3.38
C ALA A 243 1.73 -19.03 4.18
N GLY A 244 2.84 -18.31 4.38
CA GLY A 244 2.89 -17.04 5.09
C GLY A 244 4.31 -16.48 5.19
N VAL A 245 4.46 -15.44 6.02
CA VAL A 245 5.76 -14.78 6.23
C VAL A 245 6.76 -15.71 6.90
N GLU A 246 6.33 -16.56 7.82
CA GLU A 246 7.18 -17.51 8.53
C GLU A 246 7.80 -18.53 7.58
N ASP A 247 7.02 -19.07 6.64
CA ASP A 247 7.48 -20.02 5.62
C ASP A 247 8.49 -19.37 4.66
N PHE A 248 8.23 -18.13 4.26
CA PHE A 248 9.18 -17.34 3.47
C PHE A 248 10.50 -17.09 4.22
N ILE A 249 10.45 -16.75 5.52
CA ILE A 249 11.66 -16.58 6.34
C ILE A 249 12.44 -17.90 6.38
N GLU A 250 11.79 -19.02 6.68
CA GLU A 250 12.45 -20.32 6.78
C GLU A 250 13.11 -20.73 5.46
N THR A 251 12.37 -20.65 4.35
CA THR A 251 12.89 -20.94 3.02
C THR A 251 14.11 -20.09 2.68
N THR A 252 14.02 -18.79 2.94
CA THR A 252 15.10 -17.83 2.65
C THR A 252 16.34 -18.10 3.49
N VAL A 253 16.18 -18.38 4.78
CA VAL A 253 17.32 -18.68 5.70
C VAL A 253 17.99 -19.99 5.32
N ARG A 254 17.23 -21.05 4.98
CA ARG A 254 17.80 -22.35 4.56
C ARG A 254 18.60 -22.25 3.27
N SER A 255 18.04 -21.54 2.27
CA SER A 255 18.75 -21.27 1.01
C SER A 255 20.04 -20.46 1.24
N PHE A 256 19.97 -19.40 2.07
CA PHE A 256 21.14 -18.59 2.42
C PHE A 256 22.23 -19.41 3.14
N ALA A 257 21.85 -20.22 4.12
CA ALA A 257 22.78 -21.07 4.85
C ALA A 257 23.52 -22.05 3.96
N ALA A 258 22.85 -22.58 2.93
CA ALA A 258 23.41 -23.59 2.04
C ALA A 258 24.27 -23.01 0.91
N ARG A 259 24.04 -21.76 0.50
CA ARG A 259 24.56 -21.25 -0.79
C ARG A 259 25.23 -19.88 -0.74
N ALA A 260 24.99 -19.09 0.31
CA ALA A 260 25.52 -17.73 0.37
C ALA A 260 27.02 -17.72 0.75
N PRO A 261 27.81 -16.78 0.21
CA PRO A 261 29.20 -16.60 0.60
C PRO A 261 29.32 -16.34 2.12
N ASP A 262 30.38 -16.88 2.72
CA ASP A 262 30.57 -16.86 4.19
C ASP A 262 30.77 -15.47 4.77
N ASP A 263 31.25 -14.54 3.99
CA ASP A 263 31.49 -13.13 4.35
C ASP A 263 30.23 -12.25 4.27
N THR A 264 29.07 -12.85 3.97
CA THR A 264 27.81 -12.11 3.80
C THR A 264 26.85 -12.27 4.96
N LEU A 265 25.97 -11.26 5.13
CA LEU A 265 24.88 -11.25 6.11
C LEU A 265 23.53 -11.40 5.41
N LEU A 266 22.56 -12.00 6.10
CA LEU A 266 21.15 -11.98 5.78
C LEU A 266 20.42 -11.09 6.80
N VAL A 267 19.78 -10.03 6.32
CA VAL A 267 19.16 -9.01 7.17
C VAL A 267 17.66 -8.96 6.88
N PHE A 268 16.86 -9.44 7.81
CA PHE A 268 15.40 -9.29 7.76
C PHE A 268 14.99 -7.93 8.32
N LYS A 269 14.25 -7.15 7.54
CA LYS A 269 13.67 -5.89 7.99
C LYS A 269 12.18 -6.06 8.27
N HIS A 270 11.81 -5.84 9.52
CA HIS A 270 10.41 -5.95 9.97
C HIS A 270 9.52 -4.89 9.33
N HIS A 271 8.27 -5.27 8.99
CA HIS A 271 7.31 -4.31 8.45
C HIS A 271 6.76 -3.39 9.56
N PRO A 272 6.80 -2.05 9.42
CA PRO A 272 6.38 -1.12 10.48
C PRO A 272 4.93 -1.32 10.96
N MET A 273 4.02 -1.67 10.07
CA MET A 273 2.62 -1.93 10.40
C MET A 273 2.38 -3.24 11.17
N ASP A 274 3.37 -4.15 11.16
CA ASP A 274 3.28 -5.45 11.82
C ASP A 274 3.89 -5.44 13.23
N ARG A 275 4.57 -4.37 13.60
CA ARG A 275 5.32 -4.21 14.87
C ARG A 275 4.49 -4.53 16.11
N GLY A 276 3.20 -4.21 16.09
CA GLY A 276 2.27 -4.50 17.19
C GLY A 276 1.73 -5.92 17.21
N TYR A 277 1.78 -6.63 16.10
CA TYR A 277 1.08 -7.91 15.90
C TYR A 277 2.02 -9.10 15.99
N ARG A 278 3.14 -9.08 15.27
CA ARG A 278 4.07 -10.21 15.15
C ARG A 278 5.47 -9.86 15.64
N ASP A 279 6.23 -10.90 15.91
CA ASP A 279 7.65 -10.84 16.26
C ASP A 279 8.29 -12.15 15.82
N TYR A 280 9.18 -12.06 14.85
CA TYR A 280 9.84 -13.23 14.27
C TYR A 280 11.19 -13.54 14.93
N SER A 281 11.57 -12.82 15.99
CA SER A 281 12.86 -12.97 16.69
C SER A 281 13.11 -14.40 17.17
N ARG A 282 12.06 -15.10 17.65
CA ARG A 282 12.19 -16.49 18.11
C ARG A 282 12.50 -17.43 16.96
N LEU A 283 11.75 -17.32 15.85
CA LEU A 283 11.97 -18.13 14.64
C LEU A 283 13.37 -17.89 14.07
N ILE A 284 13.76 -16.63 13.89
CA ILE A 284 15.05 -16.25 13.31
C ILE A 284 16.20 -16.74 14.18
N ARG A 285 16.12 -16.60 15.52
CA ARG A 285 17.14 -17.13 16.43
C ARG A 285 17.23 -18.66 16.41
N LYS A 286 16.08 -19.34 16.34
CA LYS A 286 16.04 -20.80 16.20
C LYS A 286 16.78 -21.24 14.95
N LEU A 287 16.46 -20.66 13.80
CA LEU A 287 17.11 -20.97 12.52
C LEU A 287 18.62 -20.61 12.54
N ALA A 288 18.99 -19.49 13.13
CA ALA A 288 20.39 -19.10 13.28
C ALA A 288 21.20 -20.11 14.07
N HIS A 289 20.59 -20.69 15.11
CA HIS A 289 21.24 -21.74 15.93
C HIS A 289 21.27 -23.07 15.18
N GLU A 290 20.16 -23.53 14.62
CA GLU A 290 20.05 -24.81 13.89
C GLU A 290 21.02 -24.89 12.70
N LEU A 291 21.18 -23.78 11.97
CA LEU A 291 21.99 -23.70 10.76
C LEU A 291 23.38 -23.09 11.01
N GLN A 292 23.76 -22.90 12.28
CA GLN A 292 25.07 -22.38 12.71
C GLN A 292 25.45 -21.04 12.05
N LEU A 293 24.47 -20.20 11.72
CA LEU A 293 24.69 -18.91 11.06
C LEU A 293 25.24 -17.82 12.00
N GLY A 294 25.07 -17.97 13.32
CA GLY A 294 25.57 -17.02 14.30
C GLY A 294 25.14 -15.58 14.01
N ARG A 295 26.12 -14.68 13.87
CA ARG A 295 25.89 -13.25 13.59
C ARG A 295 25.58 -12.95 12.11
N ARG A 296 25.66 -13.93 11.23
CA ARG A 296 25.33 -13.76 9.82
C ARG A 296 23.83 -13.56 9.57
N LEU A 297 22.98 -13.82 10.55
CA LEU A 297 21.54 -13.61 10.48
C LEU A 297 21.13 -12.48 11.43
N GLN A 298 20.57 -11.40 10.86
CA GLN A 298 20.13 -10.22 11.61
C GLN A 298 18.65 -9.93 11.40
N TYR A 299 18.00 -9.35 12.40
CA TYR A 299 16.62 -8.92 12.34
C TYR A 299 16.51 -7.50 12.87
N ILE A 300 16.05 -6.58 12.04
CA ILE A 300 15.98 -5.15 12.31
C ILE A 300 14.56 -4.61 12.06
N HIS A 301 14.24 -3.46 12.64
CA HIS A 301 12.90 -2.89 12.60
C HIS A 301 12.87 -1.53 11.88
N ASP A 302 13.01 -0.43 12.61
CA ASP A 302 12.73 0.92 12.15
C ASP A 302 13.98 1.63 11.57
N GLN A 303 14.73 0.94 10.72
CA GLN A 303 15.87 1.52 10.00
C GLN A 303 15.41 2.14 8.67
N HIS A 304 16.12 3.16 8.19
CA HIS A 304 15.79 3.87 6.95
C HIS A 304 16.01 2.97 5.74
N LEU A 305 14.92 2.63 5.05
CA LEU A 305 14.92 1.65 3.97
C LEU A 305 15.75 2.09 2.76
N PRO A 306 15.62 3.33 2.22
CA PRO A 306 16.41 3.79 1.09
C PRO A 306 17.92 3.61 1.34
N THR A 307 18.43 4.11 2.45
CA THR A 307 19.84 3.93 2.82
C THR A 307 20.28 2.46 2.88
N LEU A 308 19.41 1.56 3.37
CA LEU A 308 19.73 0.13 3.37
C LEU A 308 19.74 -0.46 1.95
N LEU A 309 18.90 0.02 1.04
CA LEU A 309 18.86 -0.41 -0.34
C LEU A 309 20.13 -0.02 -1.11
N ASP A 310 20.64 1.21 -0.88
CA ASP A 310 21.86 1.73 -1.53
C ASP A 310 23.10 0.88 -1.22
N HIS A 311 23.15 0.29 -0.03
CA HIS A 311 24.31 -0.46 0.48
C HIS A 311 24.12 -1.99 0.43
N ALA A 312 22.96 -2.47 -0.02
CA ALA A 312 22.69 -3.91 -0.08
C ALA A 312 23.43 -4.60 -1.23
N ARG A 313 24.01 -5.77 -0.98
CA ARG A 313 24.51 -6.68 -2.01
C ARG A 313 23.40 -7.20 -2.91
N GLY A 314 22.23 -7.36 -2.37
CA GLY A 314 21.01 -7.76 -3.07
C GLY A 314 19.79 -7.69 -2.16
N VAL A 315 18.62 -7.70 -2.77
CA VAL A 315 17.32 -7.60 -2.10
C VAL A 315 16.45 -8.79 -2.46
N VAL A 316 15.86 -9.45 -1.47
CA VAL A 316 14.93 -10.56 -1.70
C VAL A 316 13.56 -10.15 -1.21
N VAL A 317 12.57 -10.20 -2.09
CA VAL A 317 11.17 -9.86 -1.78
C VAL A 317 10.25 -11.00 -2.21
N VAL A 318 9.11 -11.14 -1.58
CA VAL A 318 8.06 -12.02 -2.12
C VAL A 318 7.49 -11.36 -3.38
N ASN A 319 6.71 -10.29 -3.21
CA ASN A 319 6.07 -9.51 -4.28
C ASN A 319 5.79 -8.05 -3.85
N SER A 320 6.50 -7.59 -2.83
CA SER A 320 6.34 -6.26 -2.23
C SER A 320 6.67 -5.14 -3.20
N THR A 321 5.99 -4.00 -3.09
CA THR A 321 6.36 -2.75 -3.78
C THR A 321 7.73 -2.22 -3.35
N VAL A 322 8.31 -2.69 -2.25
CA VAL A 322 9.71 -2.43 -1.90
C VAL A 322 10.67 -2.90 -2.99
N GLY A 323 10.30 -3.91 -3.79
CA GLY A 323 11.08 -4.28 -4.96
C GLY A 323 11.22 -3.17 -6.00
N LEU A 324 10.17 -2.34 -6.21
CA LEU A 324 10.27 -1.15 -7.06
C LEU A 324 11.25 -0.12 -6.49
N SER A 325 11.24 0.07 -5.17
CA SER A 325 12.24 0.92 -4.50
C SER A 325 13.65 0.34 -4.65
N ALA A 326 13.83 -0.97 -4.52
CA ALA A 326 15.12 -1.63 -4.73
C ALA A 326 15.65 -1.41 -6.16
N LEU A 327 14.78 -1.52 -7.17
CA LEU A 327 15.11 -1.24 -8.57
C LEU A 327 15.50 0.24 -8.78
N PHE A 328 14.81 1.16 -8.12
CA PHE A 328 15.15 2.59 -8.14
C PHE A 328 16.57 2.87 -7.60
N HIS A 329 16.95 2.19 -6.51
CA HIS A 329 18.29 2.23 -5.91
C HIS A 329 19.31 1.34 -6.62
N ALA A 330 18.99 0.82 -7.80
CA ALA A 330 19.84 -0.08 -8.59
C ALA A 330 20.34 -1.33 -7.82
N ALA A 331 19.59 -1.74 -6.77
CA ALA A 331 19.92 -2.93 -5.99
C ALA A 331 19.52 -4.21 -6.75
N PRO A 332 20.41 -5.20 -6.89
CA PRO A 332 20.06 -6.51 -7.45
C PRO A 332 18.88 -7.09 -6.68
N THR A 333 17.81 -7.48 -7.38
CA THR A 333 16.56 -7.86 -6.73
C THR A 333 16.10 -9.25 -7.19
N LYS A 334 15.85 -10.14 -6.22
CA LYS A 334 15.17 -11.42 -6.42
C LYS A 334 13.73 -11.35 -5.95
N VAL A 335 12.81 -11.68 -6.84
CA VAL A 335 11.38 -11.85 -6.54
C VAL A 335 11.10 -13.33 -6.33
N CYS A 336 10.46 -13.69 -5.22
CA CYS A 336 10.10 -15.05 -4.86
C CYS A 336 8.61 -15.38 -5.03
N GLY A 337 7.81 -14.40 -5.44
CA GLY A 337 6.40 -14.54 -5.78
C GLY A 337 6.11 -13.93 -7.15
N ARG A 338 4.86 -13.55 -7.38
CA ARG A 338 4.44 -12.90 -8.63
C ARG A 338 4.33 -11.39 -8.43
N ALA A 339 5.25 -10.62 -9.02
CA ALA A 339 5.22 -9.17 -9.01
C ALA A 339 5.12 -8.60 -10.44
N LEU A 340 4.57 -7.38 -10.56
CA LEU A 340 4.37 -6.72 -11.85
C LEU A 340 5.68 -6.28 -12.51
N TYR A 341 6.73 -6.08 -11.73
CA TYR A 341 8.07 -5.65 -12.15
C TYR A 341 9.05 -6.82 -12.34
N ASP A 342 8.59 -8.07 -12.13
CA ASP A 342 9.45 -9.25 -12.25
C ASP A 342 9.63 -9.63 -13.72
N MET A 343 10.74 -9.18 -14.29
CA MET A 343 11.09 -9.42 -15.68
C MET A 343 12.60 -9.36 -15.94
N PRO A 344 13.09 -10.01 -17.01
CA PRO A 344 14.49 -9.90 -17.43
C PRO A 344 14.93 -8.46 -17.62
N GLY A 345 16.12 -8.13 -17.14
CA GLY A 345 16.69 -6.78 -17.18
C GLY A 345 16.31 -5.89 -15.97
N LEU A 346 15.25 -6.22 -15.22
CA LEU A 346 14.93 -5.55 -13.96
C LEU A 346 15.27 -6.41 -12.74
N THR A 347 14.87 -7.68 -12.74
CA THR A 347 15.05 -8.59 -11.61
C THR A 347 15.86 -9.82 -12.01
N TYR A 348 16.45 -10.45 -11.01
CA TYR A 348 17.18 -11.71 -11.21
C TYR A 348 16.19 -12.85 -11.48
N GLN A 349 16.38 -13.56 -12.60
CA GLN A 349 15.46 -14.60 -13.08
C GLN A 349 15.85 -16.02 -12.68
N GLY A 350 17.07 -16.25 -12.17
CA GLY A 350 17.54 -17.54 -11.68
C GLY A 350 16.92 -17.97 -10.35
N SER A 351 17.39 -19.07 -9.78
CA SER A 351 16.91 -19.57 -8.48
C SER A 351 17.32 -18.65 -7.33
N LEU A 352 16.66 -18.78 -6.17
CA LEU A 352 17.08 -18.09 -4.95
C LEU A 352 18.48 -18.55 -4.50
N ASP A 353 18.79 -19.84 -4.71
CA ASP A 353 20.07 -20.44 -4.34
C ASP A 353 21.24 -19.82 -5.12
N ASP A 354 21.06 -19.58 -6.41
CA ASP A 354 22.08 -18.98 -7.27
C ASP A 354 22.21 -17.47 -7.02
N PHE A 355 21.12 -16.83 -6.62
CA PHE A 355 21.10 -15.38 -6.35
C PHE A 355 22.17 -14.92 -5.36
N TRP A 356 22.44 -15.71 -4.34
CA TRP A 356 23.40 -15.32 -3.30
C TRP A 356 24.82 -15.06 -3.83
N SER A 357 25.24 -15.80 -4.84
CA SER A 357 26.55 -15.63 -5.49
C SER A 357 26.51 -14.70 -6.69
N GLU A 358 25.38 -14.67 -7.43
CA GLU A 358 25.28 -13.97 -8.71
C GLU A 358 24.74 -12.54 -8.61
N ALA A 359 24.10 -12.16 -7.50
CA ALA A 359 23.50 -10.86 -7.33
C ALA A 359 24.36 -9.67 -7.79
N PRO A 360 25.67 -9.58 -7.48
CA PRO A 360 26.47 -8.41 -7.87
C PRO A 360 26.60 -8.21 -9.39
N ARG A 361 26.38 -9.28 -10.18
CA ARG A 361 26.45 -9.25 -11.66
C ARG A 361 25.11 -8.88 -12.31
N HIS A 362 24.02 -8.86 -11.53
CA HIS A 362 22.65 -8.69 -12.03
C HIS A 362 22.00 -7.41 -11.51
N LYS A 363 22.68 -6.27 -11.72
CA LYS A 363 22.07 -4.97 -11.45
C LYS A 363 20.94 -4.69 -12.45
N PRO A 364 19.83 -4.07 -12.01
CA PRO A 364 18.77 -3.68 -12.92
C PRO A 364 19.27 -2.67 -13.95
N ASP A 365 18.75 -2.77 -15.19
CA ASP A 365 19.00 -1.77 -16.24
C ASP A 365 18.28 -0.47 -15.90
N PRO A 366 19.01 0.64 -15.62
CA PRO A 366 18.40 1.90 -15.23
C PRO A 366 17.54 2.53 -16.34
N ALA A 367 17.89 2.29 -17.62
CA ALA A 367 17.14 2.82 -18.75
C ALA A 367 15.82 2.06 -18.91
N LEU A 368 15.84 0.74 -18.78
CA LEU A 368 14.63 -0.08 -18.77
C LEU A 368 13.73 0.28 -17.57
N TYR A 369 14.32 0.45 -16.38
CA TYR A 369 13.55 0.82 -15.19
C TYR A 369 12.85 2.18 -15.36
N ARG A 370 13.53 3.21 -15.90
CA ARG A 370 12.90 4.52 -16.17
C ARG A 370 11.72 4.39 -17.13
N ARG A 371 11.88 3.65 -18.24
CA ARG A 371 10.80 3.42 -19.20
C ARG A 371 9.64 2.63 -18.58
N PHE A 372 9.95 1.54 -17.87
CA PHE A 372 8.94 0.76 -17.14
C PHE A 372 8.18 1.62 -16.13
N ARG A 373 8.89 2.41 -15.30
CA ARG A 373 8.27 3.30 -14.31
C ARG A 373 7.36 4.34 -14.97
N SER A 374 7.77 4.95 -16.07
CA SER A 374 6.97 5.88 -16.84
C SER A 374 5.66 5.24 -17.31
N HIS A 375 5.72 4.04 -17.90
CA HIS A 375 4.53 3.28 -18.30
C HIS A 375 3.67 2.86 -17.10
N LEU A 376 4.29 2.42 -16.01
CA LEU A 376 3.60 2.08 -14.78
C LEU A 376 2.76 3.25 -14.27
N VAL A 377 3.37 4.44 -14.19
CA VAL A 377 2.68 5.65 -13.74
C VAL A 377 1.55 6.01 -14.70
N ALA A 378 1.82 6.09 -15.99
CA ALA A 378 0.82 6.48 -16.98
C ALA A 378 -0.38 5.53 -17.07
N ALA A 379 -0.15 4.21 -16.91
CA ALA A 379 -1.19 3.20 -17.09
C ALA A 379 -1.98 2.88 -15.82
N THR A 380 -1.38 3.07 -14.62
CA THR A 380 -1.94 2.51 -13.38
C THR A 380 -2.02 3.48 -12.21
N GLN A 381 -1.32 4.63 -12.27
CA GLN A 381 -1.20 5.51 -11.11
C GLN A 381 -2.00 6.80 -11.29
N LEU A 382 -2.82 7.13 -10.32
CA LEU A 382 -3.50 8.42 -10.21
C LEU A 382 -2.78 9.25 -9.13
N ASN A 383 -2.39 10.47 -9.46
CA ASN A 383 -1.79 11.37 -8.48
C ASN A 383 -2.83 11.77 -7.43
N GLY A 384 -2.58 11.42 -6.18
CA GLY A 384 -3.49 11.64 -5.07
C GLY A 384 -3.33 10.65 -3.93
N SER A 385 -4.26 10.67 -2.98
CA SER A 385 -4.27 9.80 -1.80
C SER A 385 -5.69 9.42 -1.39
N PHE A 386 -5.86 8.23 -0.85
CA PHE A 386 -7.13 7.81 -0.25
C PHE A 386 -7.50 8.63 1.00
N TYR A 387 -6.51 9.16 1.69
CA TYR A 387 -6.66 9.77 3.02
C TYR A 387 -6.59 11.30 3.01
N ARG A 388 -6.04 11.91 1.96
CA ARG A 388 -5.88 13.36 1.84
C ARG A 388 -6.22 13.82 0.43
N ARG A 389 -6.96 14.93 0.32
CA ARG A 389 -7.25 15.58 -0.95
C ARG A 389 -6.05 16.45 -1.35
N LEU A 390 -5.69 16.43 -2.62
CA LEU A 390 -4.77 17.43 -3.17
C LEU A 390 -5.45 18.81 -3.13
N PRO A 391 -4.75 19.84 -2.68
CA PRO A 391 -5.30 21.20 -2.67
C PRO A 391 -5.48 21.74 -4.10
N GLY A 392 -6.49 22.58 -4.27
CA GLY A 392 -6.74 23.25 -5.57
C GLY A 392 -7.44 22.41 -6.62
N LEU A 393 -7.76 21.13 -6.36
CA LEU A 393 -8.55 20.31 -7.27
C LEU A 393 -10.05 20.44 -6.97
N GLU A 394 -10.87 20.53 -8.02
CA GLU A 394 -12.33 20.56 -7.92
C GLU A 394 -12.94 19.20 -7.61
N SER A 395 -12.22 18.09 -7.91
CA SER A 395 -12.70 16.74 -7.64
C SER A 395 -12.95 16.50 -6.15
N ALA A 396 -14.04 15.83 -5.81
CA ALA A 396 -14.37 15.50 -4.43
C ALA A 396 -13.34 14.54 -3.80
N THR A 397 -12.76 13.64 -4.60
CA THR A 397 -11.64 12.78 -4.16
C THR A 397 -10.36 13.55 -3.91
N GLY A 398 -10.15 14.69 -4.59
CA GLY A 398 -8.89 15.39 -4.62
C GLY A 398 -7.79 14.57 -5.32
N VAL A 399 -8.15 13.80 -6.34
CA VAL A 399 -7.27 13.02 -7.20
C VAL A 399 -7.24 13.63 -8.58
N VAL A 400 -6.09 13.61 -9.24
CA VAL A 400 -5.94 14.00 -10.64
C VAL A 400 -6.42 12.84 -11.50
N TRP A 401 -7.60 13.00 -12.13
CA TRP A 401 -8.22 11.97 -12.97
C TRP A 401 -7.74 11.99 -14.41
N ASP A 402 -7.49 13.19 -14.95
CA ASP A 402 -7.11 13.38 -16.34
C ASP A 402 -5.68 13.89 -16.44
N ALA A 403 -4.76 13.00 -16.77
CA ALA A 403 -3.37 13.40 -17.09
C ALA A 403 -3.30 14.23 -18.40
N GLN A 404 -4.38 14.28 -19.19
CA GLN A 404 -4.47 14.96 -20.48
C GLN A 404 -5.38 16.18 -20.50
N SER A 405 -6.06 16.50 -19.39
CA SER A 405 -6.77 17.79 -19.36
C SER A 405 -5.74 18.90 -19.43
N PRO A 406 -5.82 19.82 -20.43
CA PRO A 406 -4.96 20.99 -20.42
C PRO A 406 -5.17 21.66 -19.07
N GLN A 407 -4.09 21.79 -18.30
CA GLN A 407 -4.10 22.62 -17.09
C GLN A 407 -4.68 23.96 -17.56
N ARG A 408 -5.86 24.34 -17.04
CA ARG A 408 -6.24 25.74 -17.09
C ARG A 408 -5.01 26.49 -16.59
N GLU A 409 -4.55 27.45 -17.38
CA GLU A 409 -3.39 28.28 -17.04
C GLU A 409 -3.41 28.56 -15.54
N PRO A 410 -2.29 28.43 -14.85
CA PRO A 410 -2.26 28.64 -13.42
C PRO A 410 -2.73 30.08 -13.20
N HIS A 411 -3.96 30.26 -12.76
CA HIS A 411 -4.36 31.53 -12.19
C HIS A 411 -3.38 31.79 -11.06
N HIS A 412 -2.33 32.54 -11.36
CA HIS A 412 -1.26 33.02 -10.48
C HIS A 412 -0.88 32.02 -9.40
N ALA A 413 0.26 31.37 -9.58
CA ALA A 413 0.86 30.51 -8.56
C ALA A 413 0.72 31.21 -7.20
N VAL A 414 -0.14 30.67 -6.35
CA VAL A 414 -0.30 31.20 -5.00
C VAL A 414 1.05 30.99 -4.33
N PRO A 415 1.76 32.06 -3.93
CA PRO A 415 3.09 31.92 -3.34
C PRO A 415 3.04 30.91 -2.18
N VAL A 416 4.08 30.12 -2.01
CA VAL A 416 4.15 29.04 -1.00
C VAL A 416 3.79 29.54 0.41
N TRP A 417 4.13 30.79 0.74
CA TRP A 417 3.75 31.45 2.01
C TRP A 417 2.24 31.66 2.17
N ARG A 418 1.46 31.84 1.08
CA ARG A 418 -0.01 31.91 1.12
C ARG A 418 -0.64 30.53 1.36
N LEU A 419 -0.06 29.47 0.85
CA LEU A 419 -0.48 28.10 1.15
C LEU A 419 -0.25 27.76 2.63
N GLN A 420 0.84 28.24 3.22
CA GLN A 420 1.11 28.10 4.66
C GLN A 420 0.10 28.88 5.51
N GLN A 421 -0.28 30.10 5.12
CA GLN A 421 -1.31 30.87 5.81
C GLN A 421 -2.69 30.23 5.72
N ILE A 422 -3.08 29.66 4.57
CA ILE A 422 -4.34 28.94 4.40
C ILE A 422 -4.35 27.69 5.27
N GLN A 423 -3.26 26.95 5.37
CA GLN A 423 -3.12 25.80 6.26
C GLN A 423 -3.26 26.20 7.72
N THR A 424 -2.66 27.31 8.15
CA THR A 424 -2.76 27.84 9.51
C THR A 424 -4.19 28.30 9.83
N LEU A 425 -4.86 29.00 8.92
CA LEU A 425 -6.25 29.44 9.08
C LEU A 425 -7.25 28.27 9.09
N THR A 426 -7.00 27.21 8.31
CA THR A 426 -7.85 26.01 8.32
C THR A 426 -7.70 25.24 9.63
N VAL A 427 -6.51 25.16 10.20
CA VAL A 427 -6.25 24.56 11.50
C VAL A 427 -6.92 25.36 12.63
N ILE A 428 -6.89 26.69 12.57
CA ILE A 428 -7.55 27.55 13.56
C ILE A 428 -9.08 27.42 13.48
N LYS A 429 -9.67 27.47 12.29
CA LYS A 429 -11.12 27.31 12.10
C LYS A 429 -11.65 25.91 12.48
N THR A 430 -10.88 24.85 12.28
CA THR A 430 -11.27 23.50 12.74
C THR A 430 -11.17 23.36 14.26
N ARG A 431 -10.32 24.13 14.94
CA ARG A 431 -10.28 24.16 16.42
C ARG A 431 -11.45 24.93 17.04
N GLU A 432 -11.94 25.97 16.40
CA GLU A 432 -13.07 26.80 16.95
C GLU A 432 -14.44 26.09 16.86
N HIS A 433 -14.60 25.04 16.03
CA HIS A 433 -15.88 24.34 15.87
C HIS A 433 -15.88 22.90 16.42
N ALA A 434 -14.81 22.47 17.11
CA ALA A 434 -14.77 21.18 17.77
C ALA A 434 -15.46 21.27 19.14
N GLN A 435 -16.57 20.55 19.31
CA GLN A 435 -17.12 20.32 20.64
C GLN A 435 -16.07 19.65 21.54
N PRO A 436 -15.99 19.98 22.82
CA PRO A 436 -15.01 19.39 23.72
C PRO A 436 -15.15 17.87 23.73
N ALA A 437 -14.02 17.19 23.58
CA ALA A 437 -13.97 15.74 23.65
C ALA A 437 -14.45 15.24 25.02
N PRO A 438 -15.17 14.11 25.08
CA PRO A 438 -15.61 13.55 26.35
C PRO A 438 -14.39 13.23 27.25
N ALA A 439 -14.55 13.36 28.54
CA ALA A 439 -13.47 13.32 29.55
C ALA A 439 -12.60 12.04 29.49
N TRP A 440 -13.12 10.92 28.98
CA TRP A 440 -12.37 9.67 28.77
C TRP A 440 -11.41 9.72 27.58
N ALA A 441 -11.55 10.70 26.69
CA ALA A 441 -10.69 10.85 25.51
C ALA A 441 -9.43 11.69 25.78
N ALA A 442 -9.36 12.38 26.91
CA ALA A 442 -8.24 13.25 27.27
C ALA A 442 -6.90 12.51 27.37
N PRO A 443 -6.78 11.32 27.99
CA PRO A 443 -5.53 10.58 28.05
C PRO A 443 -5.06 10.08 26.66
N LEU A 444 -6.01 9.79 25.78
CA LEU A 444 -5.71 9.33 24.42
C LEU A 444 -5.25 10.50 23.53
N ALA A 445 -5.85 11.68 23.70
CA ALA A 445 -5.46 12.91 23.02
C ALA A 445 -4.05 13.33 23.42
N GLN A 446 -3.72 13.24 24.71
CA GLN A 446 -2.40 13.58 25.24
C GLN A 446 -1.32 12.59 24.76
N ALA A 447 -1.62 11.30 24.71
CA ALA A 447 -0.73 10.28 24.12
C ALA A 447 -0.54 10.46 22.61
N LEU A 448 -1.55 10.97 21.91
CA LEU A 448 -1.47 11.29 20.48
C LEU A 448 -0.65 12.56 20.23
N GLU A 449 -0.78 13.61 21.06
CA GLU A 449 0.06 14.82 20.98
C GLU A 449 1.53 14.55 21.31
N GLU A 450 1.79 13.67 22.28
CA GLU A 450 3.14 13.27 22.63
C GLU A 450 3.78 12.38 21.52
N ALA A 451 2.97 11.57 20.85
CA ALA A 451 3.37 10.84 19.67
C ALA A 451 3.65 11.76 18.46
N GLU A 452 2.89 12.87 18.29
CA GLU A 452 3.15 13.86 17.25
C GLU A 452 4.51 14.55 17.41
N ARG A 453 4.91 14.86 18.62
CA ARG A 453 6.20 15.50 18.93
C ARG A 453 7.41 14.55 18.75
N THR A 454 7.16 13.24 18.72
CA THR A 454 8.21 12.21 18.76
C THR A 454 8.41 11.49 17.43
N ILE A 455 7.58 11.74 16.41
CA ILE A 455 7.66 11.10 15.10
C ILE A 455 8.39 12.02 14.13
N PRO A 456 9.68 11.79 13.83
CA PRO A 456 10.31 12.46 12.69
C PRO A 456 9.66 11.96 11.39
N VAL A 457 9.45 12.88 10.53
CA VAL A 457 8.93 12.86 9.18
C VAL A 457 9.55 11.75 8.32
N PHE A 458 8.95 10.56 8.34
CA PHE A 458 9.39 9.44 7.48
C PHE A 458 9.09 9.70 5.98
N TYR A 459 8.15 10.59 5.67
CA TYR A 459 7.75 10.92 4.30
C TYR A 459 8.45 12.14 3.69
N GLU A 460 9.06 13.02 4.48
CA GLU A 460 9.86 14.12 3.93
C GLU A 460 11.23 13.65 3.46
N GLN A 461 11.78 12.61 4.04
CA GLN A 461 13.09 12.09 3.68
C GLN A 461 13.11 11.34 2.34
N GLU A 462 12.03 10.64 1.98
CA GLU A 462 11.91 10.07 0.62
C GLU A 462 11.86 11.13 -0.49
N ARG A 463 11.51 12.39 -0.16
CA ARG A 463 11.48 13.50 -1.14
C ARG A 463 12.83 14.15 -1.40
N MET A 464 13.73 14.16 -0.44
CA MET A 464 15.03 14.80 -0.63
C MET A 464 15.95 13.97 -1.54
N ASP A 465 15.78 12.64 -1.51
CA ASP A 465 16.59 11.71 -2.32
C ASP A 465 16.11 11.60 -3.78
N VAL A 466 14.93 12.11 -4.11
CA VAL A 466 14.41 12.14 -5.50
C VAL A 466 14.88 13.36 -6.30
N ARG A 467 15.51 14.34 -5.64
CA ARG A 467 15.99 15.59 -6.27
C ARG A 467 17.50 15.70 -6.44
N ALA A 468 18.27 14.65 -6.10
CA ALA A 468 19.71 14.58 -6.32
C ALA A 468 20.09 13.76 -7.56
#